data_dd6a3a36aa30c16b7d4f8a75583e12b2
#
_entry.id   dd6a3a36aa30c16b7d4f8a75583e12b2
#
_cell.length_a   1.000
_cell.length_b   1.000
_cell.length_c   1.000
_cell.angle_alpha   90.00
_cell.angle_beta   90.00
_cell.angle_gamma   90.00
#
_symmetry.space_group_name_H-M   'P 1'
#
loop_
_entity.id
_entity.type
_entity.pdbx_description
1 polymer ?
#
loop_
_entity_poly.entity_id
_entity_poly.type
_entity_poly.pdbx_seq_one_letter_code
_entity_poly.pdbx_strand_id
1 'polypeptide(L)'
;DHRDLHSFPTRRSSDLQLAWLFLLYELAGIVTNLAAGWLAARFGLATTLYAGLALQIMALMALTQLDPAWAIPASVAFVMAVQGVSGVAKDLAKMSSKSAVKLLAPPGDGLFRWVAWLTGSKNAVKGFGFFLGAALLALAGFRPALWAMAAVLAVILLAVLLFLPKGLPGRMKFSESWGGWRAEDARV
;
A
#
# COMPACT_ATOMS: atom_id res chain seq x y z
N ASP A 1 -40.29 19.16 28.91
CA ASP A 1 -39.40 18.35 28.04
C ASP A 1 -38.08 19.07 27.81
N HIS A 2 -37.19 18.99 28.83
CA HIS A 2 -35.93 19.72 28.86
C HIS A 2 -34.70 18.76 28.84
N ARG A 3 -34.79 17.57 28.21
CA ARG A 3 -33.68 16.55 28.26
C ARG A 3 -32.70 16.59 27.11
N ASP A 4 -32.95 17.34 26.05
CA ASP A 4 -32.15 17.19 24.81
C ASP A 4 -31.06 18.25 24.59
N LEU A 5 -30.89 19.21 25.51
CA LEU A 5 -29.93 20.31 25.33
C LEU A 5 -28.51 20.02 25.80
N HIS A 6 -28.28 18.92 26.53
CA HIS A 6 -26.94 18.58 27.07
C HIS A 6 -26.12 17.58 26.21
N SER A 7 -26.70 17.03 25.15
CA SER A 7 -25.99 16.07 24.29
C SER A 7 -25.19 16.68 23.14
N PHE A 8 -25.40 17.94 22.83
CA PHE A 8 -24.74 18.63 21.70
C PHE A 8 -23.24 18.91 21.86
N PRO A 9 -22.67 19.23 23.04
CA PRO A 9 -21.24 19.51 23.16
C PRO A 9 -20.36 18.28 22.97
N THR A 10 -20.82 17.11 23.42
CA THR A 10 -20.06 15.85 23.34
C THR A 10 -20.00 15.28 21.94
N ARG A 11 -21.04 15.43 21.12
CA ARG A 11 -21.01 15.04 19.70
C ARG A 11 -20.02 15.90 18.91
N ARG A 12 -20.04 17.21 19.09
CA ARG A 12 -19.15 18.11 18.34
C ARG A 12 -17.68 17.88 18.65
N SER A 13 -17.32 17.52 19.88
CA SER A 13 -15.94 17.17 20.23
C SER A 13 -15.49 15.82 19.61
N SER A 14 -16.37 14.82 19.55
CA SER A 14 -16.06 13.56 18.90
C SER A 14 -15.95 13.70 17.38
N ASP A 15 -16.76 14.53 16.74
CA ASP A 15 -16.70 14.81 15.31
C ASP A 15 -15.38 15.53 14.93
N LEU A 16 -14.93 16.47 15.75
CA LEU A 16 -13.64 17.12 15.58
C LEU A 16 -12.46 16.17 15.78
N GLN A 17 -12.54 15.26 16.76
CA GLN A 17 -11.50 14.23 16.95
C GLN A 17 -11.42 13.27 15.77
N LEU A 18 -12.57 12.86 15.24
CA LEU A 18 -12.64 12.04 14.03
C LEU A 18 -12.05 12.79 12.81
N ALA A 19 -12.40 14.07 12.65
CA ALA A 19 -11.84 14.89 11.56
C ALA A 19 -10.31 15.03 11.66
N TRP A 20 -9.77 15.21 12.87
CA TRP A 20 -8.31 15.23 13.10
C TRP A 20 -7.65 13.89 12.79
N LEU A 21 -8.27 12.78 13.16
CA LEU A 21 -7.77 11.44 12.83
C LEU A 21 -7.74 11.20 11.32
N PHE A 22 -8.79 11.61 10.60
CA PHE A 22 -8.80 11.53 9.13
C PHE A 22 -7.74 12.43 8.50
N LEU A 23 -7.57 13.65 8.99
CA LEU A 23 -6.53 14.57 8.51
C LEU A 23 -5.13 13.98 8.69
N LEU A 24 -4.84 13.45 9.88
CA LEU A 24 -3.56 12.81 10.18
C LEU A 24 -3.33 11.56 9.30
N TYR A 25 -4.37 10.77 9.06
CA TYR A 25 -4.31 9.62 8.17
C TYR A 25 -3.99 10.03 6.72
N GLU A 26 -4.65 11.05 6.20
CA GLU A 26 -4.38 11.56 4.85
C GLU A 26 -2.98 12.16 4.73
N LEU A 27 -2.53 12.93 5.72
CA LEU A 27 -1.16 13.46 5.76
C LEU A 27 -0.10 12.34 5.80
N ALA A 28 -0.32 11.32 6.63
CA ALA A 28 0.55 10.14 6.66
C ALA A 28 0.56 9.43 5.30
N GLY A 29 -0.60 9.30 4.65
CA GLY A 29 -0.72 8.73 3.31
C GLY A 29 0.06 9.53 2.24
N ILE A 30 0.03 10.86 2.30
CA ILE A 30 0.82 11.72 1.41
C ILE A 30 2.31 11.49 1.63
N VAL A 31 2.77 11.51 2.88
CA VAL A 31 4.19 11.31 3.22
C VAL A 31 4.68 9.93 2.77
N THR A 32 3.92 8.86 3.03
CA THR A 32 4.29 7.50 2.61
C THR A 32 4.30 7.34 1.09
N ASN A 33 3.34 7.93 0.37
CA ASN A 33 3.31 7.90 -1.09
C ASN A 33 4.49 8.67 -1.72
N LEU A 34 4.86 9.84 -1.18
CA LEU A 34 6.03 10.61 -1.61
C LEU A 34 7.33 9.85 -1.34
N ALA A 35 7.47 9.27 -0.15
CA ALA A 35 8.63 8.45 0.21
C ALA A 35 8.74 7.21 -0.69
N ALA A 36 7.63 6.52 -0.97
CA ALA A 36 7.59 5.38 -1.88
C ALA A 36 7.96 5.77 -3.32
N GLY A 37 7.49 6.92 -3.79
CA GLY A 37 7.86 7.47 -5.11
C GLY A 37 9.35 7.81 -5.18
N TRP A 38 9.90 8.45 -4.15
CA TRP A 38 11.32 8.76 -4.05
C TRP A 38 12.20 7.51 -4.00
N LEU A 39 11.80 6.49 -3.21
CA LEU A 39 12.49 5.21 -3.15
C LEU A 39 12.49 4.50 -4.52
N ALA A 40 11.35 4.51 -5.21
CA ALA A 40 11.21 3.91 -6.54
C ALA A 40 12.12 4.62 -7.57
N ALA A 41 12.22 5.96 -7.50
CA ALA A 41 13.10 6.73 -8.36
C ALA A 41 14.58 6.47 -8.06
N ARG A 42 14.95 6.28 -6.79
CA ARG A 42 16.35 6.08 -6.36
C ARG A 42 16.85 4.65 -6.59
N PHE A 43 16.05 3.65 -6.23
CA PHE A 43 16.47 2.24 -6.21
C PHE A 43 15.94 1.43 -7.41
N GLY A 44 15.04 2.03 -8.19
CA GLY A 44 14.41 1.38 -9.33
C GLY A 44 13.09 0.69 -8.96
N LEU A 45 12.23 0.55 -9.96
CA LEU A 45 10.86 0.05 -9.80
C LEU A 45 10.83 -1.42 -9.34
N ALA A 46 11.68 -2.25 -9.93
CA ALA A 46 11.76 -3.67 -9.60
C ALA A 46 12.18 -3.88 -8.15
N THR A 47 13.27 -3.21 -7.72
CA THR A 47 13.79 -3.31 -6.34
C THR A 47 12.76 -2.84 -5.33
N THR A 48 12.05 -1.75 -5.62
CA THR A 48 11.02 -1.21 -4.72
C THR A 48 9.80 -2.13 -4.63
N LEU A 49 9.45 -2.80 -5.74
CA LEU A 49 8.39 -3.81 -5.74
C LEU A 49 8.77 -5.03 -4.88
N TYR A 50 10.00 -5.54 -5.04
CA TYR A 50 10.51 -6.65 -4.22
C TYR A 50 10.55 -6.29 -2.74
N ALA A 51 11.07 -5.10 -2.42
CA ALA A 51 11.11 -4.60 -1.06
C ALA A 51 9.71 -4.47 -0.45
N GLY A 52 8.74 -3.96 -1.20
CA GLY A 52 7.35 -3.86 -0.76
C GLY A 52 6.73 -5.23 -0.47
N LEU A 53 6.90 -6.21 -1.36
CA LEU A 53 6.39 -7.57 -1.16
C LEU A 53 7.08 -8.28 0.02
N ALA A 54 8.40 -8.16 0.12
CA ALA A 54 9.15 -8.75 1.23
C ALA A 54 8.75 -8.13 2.58
N LEU A 55 8.61 -6.82 2.63
CA LEU A 55 8.19 -6.10 3.84
C LEU A 55 6.76 -6.49 4.25
N GLN A 56 5.86 -6.72 3.29
CA GLN A 56 4.51 -7.19 3.56
C GLN A 56 4.50 -8.61 4.15
N ILE A 57 5.35 -9.51 3.60
CA ILE A 57 5.51 -10.87 4.15
C ILE A 57 6.04 -10.78 5.58
N MET A 58 7.07 -9.96 5.84
CA MET A 58 7.59 -9.76 7.19
C MET A 58 6.55 -9.21 8.16
N ALA A 59 5.71 -8.28 7.73
CA ALA A 59 4.62 -7.76 8.55
C ALA A 59 3.60 -8.85 8.92
N LEU A 60 3.20 -9.70 7.96
CA LEU A 60 2.32 -10.84 8.24
C LEU A 60 2.96 -11.84 9.20
N MET A 61 4.22 -12.15 9.00
CA MET A 61 4.98 -13.04 9.88
C MET A 61 5.12 -12.47 11.29
N ALA A 62 5.34 -11.16 11.42
CA ALA A 62 5.36 -10.48 12.71
C ALA A 62 4.02 -10.61 13.44
N LEU A 63 2.88 -10.47 12.74
CA LEU A 63 1.56 -10.64 13.35
C LEU A 63 1.32 -12.05 13.89
N THR A 64 1.98 -13.08 13.36
CA THR A 64 1.87 -14.44 13.91
C THR A 64 2.48 -14.58 15.30
N GLN A 65 3.36 -13.65 15.69
CA GLN A 65 4.01 -13.63 17.00
C GLN A 65 3.13 -13.00 18.09
N LEU A 66 1.96 -12.47 17.72
CA LEU A 66 1.03 -11.91 18.69
C LEU A 66 0.59 -13.00 19.68
N ASP A 67 0.89 -12.79 20.96
CA ASP A 67 0.53 -13.72 22.02
C ASP A 67 -0.70 -13.19 22.79
N PRO A 68 -1.74 -14.02 22.98
CA PRO A 68 -2.91 -13.65 23.80
C PRO A 68 -2.56 -13.33 25.27
N ALA A 69 -1.40 -13.78 25.76
CA ALA A 69 -0.94 -13.50 27.12
C ALA A 69 -0.38 -12.07 27.29
N TRP A 70 -0.15 -11.34 26.22
CA TRP A 70 0.35 -9.97 26.32
C TRP A 70 -0.70 -9.02 26.91
N ALA A 71 -0.23 -8.01 27.63
CA ALA A 71 -1.09 -6.93 28.10
C ALA A 71 -1.75 -6.20 26.90
N ILE A 72 -3.01 -5.85 27.02
CA ILE A 72 -3.78 -5.21 25.94
C ILE A 72 -3.06 -4.00 25.33
N PRO A 73 -2.48 -3.06 26.12
CA PRO A 73 -1.77 -1.91 25.53
C PRO A 73 -0.55 -2.33 24.68
N ALA A 74 0.18 -3.36 25.09
CA ALA A 74 1.34 -3.86 24.36
C ALA A 74 0.91 -4.52 23.05
N SER A 75 -0.15 -5.34 23.06
CA SER A 75 -0.72 -5.97 21.88
C SER A 75 -1.21 -4.91 20.87
N VAL A 76 -1.90 -3.89 21.34
CA VAL A 76 -2.39 -2.79 20.49
C VAL A 76 -1.21 -2.04 19.87
N ALA A 77 -0.22 -1.64 20.65
CA ALA A 77 0.96 -0.94 20.14
C ALA A 77 1.72 -1.78 19.10
N PHE A 78 1.89 -3.07 19.35
CA PHE A 78 2.52 -3.99 18.40
C PHE A 78 1.74 -4.11 17.10
N VAL A 79 0.43 -4.33 17.16
CA VAL A 79 -0.43 -4.41 15.97
C VAL A 79 -0.39 -3.10 15.19
N MET A 80 -0.46 -1.95 15.85
CA MET A 80 -0.37 -0.64 15.20
C MET A 80 0.98 -0.45 14.49
N ALA A 81 2.09 -0.83 15.11
CA ALA A 81 3.41 -0.76 14.51
C ALA A 81 3.50 -1.66 13.25
N VAL A 82 3.05 -2.91 13.34
CA VAL A 82 3.04 -3.85 12.22
C VAL A 82 2.12 -3.37 11.10
N GLN A 83 0.95 -2.81 11.41
CA GLN A 83 0.04 -2.21 10.43
C GLN A 83 0.67 -0.99 9.74
N GLY A 84 1.43 -0.18 10.45
CA GLY A 84 2.21 0.92 9.86
C GLY A 84 3.23 0.41 8.83
N VAL A 85 4.01 -0.62 9.19
CA VAL A 85 4.95 -1.28 8.27
C VAL A 85 4.23 -1.88 7.06
N SER A 86 3.10 -2.55 7.26
CA SER A 86 2.25 -3.10 6.20
C SER A 86 1.71 -2.00 5.27
N GLY A 87 1.35 -0.84 5.81
CA GLY A 87 0.94 0.33 5.03
C GLY A 87 2.04 0.82 4.09
N VAL A 88 3.26 0.99 4.60
CA VAL A 88 4.43 1.35 3.80
C VAL A 88 4.72 0.30 2.72
N ALA A 89 4.70 -0.99 3.07
CA ALA A 89 4.90 -2.09 2.14
C ALA A 89 3.91 -2.06 0.96
N LYS A 90 2.64 -1.85 1.27
CA LYS A 90 1.56 -1.73 0.30
C LYS A 90 1.72 -0.52 -0.62
N ASP A 91 2.15 0.62 -0.09
CA ASP A 91 2.36 1.83 -0.89
C ASP A 91 3.57 1.68 -1.82
N LEU A 92 4.67 1.05 -1.37
CA LEU A 92 5.82 0.69 -2.20
C LEU A 92 5.40 -0.19 -3.38
N ALA A 93 4.68 -1.28 -3.12
CA ALA A 93 4.22 -2.20 -4.17
C ALA A 93 3.25 -1.51 -5.14
N LYS A 94 2.32 -0.69 -4.63
CA LYS A 94 1.33 0.06 -5.41
C LYS A 94 1.97 1.08 -6.35
N MET A 95 2.94 1.86 -5.85
CA MET A 95 3.61 2.89 -6.66
C MET A 95 4.50 2.25 -7.71
N SER A 96 5.26 1.21 -7.36
CA SER A 96 6.11 0.48 -8.29
C SER A 96 5.30 -0.19 -9.40
N SER A 97 4.18 -0.85 -9.07
CA SER A 97 3.31 -1.50 -10.05
C SER A 97 2.70 -0.50 -11.03
N LYS A 98 2.20 0.64 -10.55
CA LYS A 98 1.62 1.68 -11.41
C LYS A 98 2.66 2.29 -12.35
N SER A 99 3.86 2.53 -11.86
CA SER A 99 4.94 3.08 -12.68
C SER A 99 5.43 2.06 -13.71
N ALA A 100 5.52 0.77 -13.34
CA ALA A 100 5.86 -0.29 -14.27
C ALA A 100 4.85 -0.42 -15.43
N VAL A 101 3.54 -0.34 -15.13
CA VAL A 101 2.50 -0.37 -16.17
C VAL A 101 2.64 0.80 -17.14
N LYS A 102 2.92 2.01 -16.64
CA LYS A 102 3.12 3.19 -17.53
C LYS A 102 4.31 3.04 -18.47
N LEU A 103 5.38 2.34 -18.03
CA LEU A 103 6.58 2.12 -18.83
C LEU A 103 6.43 0.98 -19.84
N LEU A 104 5.63 -0.04 -19.51
CA LEU A 104 5.45 -1.23 -20.33
C LEU A 104 4.25 -1.13 -21.30
N ALA A 105 3.32 -0.21 -21.02
CA ALA A 105 2.15 -0.04 -21.88
C ALA A 105 2.54 0.58 -23.22
N PRO A 106 1.99 0.08 -24.35
CA PRO A 106 2.17 0.69 -25.65
C PRO A 106 1.65 2.12 -25.67
N PRO A 107 2.27 3.05 -26.42
CA PRO A 107 1.78 4.40 -26.55
C PRO A 107 0.42 4.45 -27.26
N GLY A 108 -0.43 5.43 -26.91
CA GLY A 108 -1.77 5.62 -27.46
C GLY A 108 -2.87 4.95 -26.63
N ASP A 109 -3.95 4.51 -27.28
CA ASP A 109 -5.15 3.93 -26.61
C ASP A 109 -4.86 2.69 -25.76
N GLY A 110 -3.73 2.03 -26.01
CA GLY A 110 -3.26 0.89 -25.20
C GLY A 110 -3.07 1.25 -23.74
N LEU A 111 -2.49 2.43 -23.44
CA LEU A 111 -2.26 2.88 -22.07
C LEU A 111 -3.58 3.04 -21.31
N PHE A 112 -4.61 3.64 -21.94
CA PHE A 112 -5.92 3.83 -21.33
C PHE A 112 -6.58 2.49 -20.99
N ARG A 113 -6.56 1.53 -21.91
CA ARG A 113 -7.10 0.19 -21.68
C ARG A 113 -6.39 -0.52 -20.53
N TRP A 114 -5.06 -0.46 -20.46
CA TRP A 114 -4.28 -1.07 -19.38
C TRP A 114 -4.57 -0.43 -18.03
N VAL A 115 -4.68 0.89 -17.96
CA VAL A 115 -5.02 1.61 -16.71
C VAL A 115 -6.45 1.30 -16.28
N ALA A 116 -7.41 1.22 -17.21
CA ALA A 116 -8.79 0.86 -16.92
C ALA A 116 -8.89 -0.59 -16.40
N TRP A 117 -8.21 -1.54 -17.04
CA TRP A 117 -8.12 -2.92 -16.58
C TRP A 117 -7.49 -3.03 -15.19
N LEU A 118 -6.37 -2.34 -14.96
CA LEU A 118 -5.69 -2.32 -13.66
C LEU A 118 -6.59 -1.75 -12.57
N THR A 119 -7.33 -0.70 -12.86
CA THR A 119 -8.21 -0.06 -11.87
C THR A 119 -9.46 -0.91 -11.61
N GLY A 120 -10.07 -1.47 -12.64
CA GLY A 120 -11.23 -2.36 -12.52
C GLY A 120 -10.90 -3.65 -11.79
N SER A 121 -9.82 -4.32 -12.16
CA SER A 121 -9.36 -5.55 -11.49
C SER A 121 -9.00 -5.31 -10.03
N LYS A 122 -8.37 -4.19 -9.69
CA LYS A 122 -8.04 -3.81 -8.32
C LYS A 122 -9.30 -3.72 -7.45
N ASN A 123 -10.38 -3.11 -7.94
CA ASN A 123 -11.63 -2.98 -7.18
C ASN A 123 -12.35 -4.32 -7.02
N ALA A 124 -12.38 -5.13 -8.08
CA ALA A 124 -12.93 -6.49 -8.03
C ALA A 124 -12.17 -7.38 -7.04
N VAL A 125 -10.82 -7.39 -7.12
CA VAL A 125 -9.96 -8.16 -6.22
C VAL A 125 -10.09 -7.67 -4.77
N LYS A 126 -10.28 -6.37 -4.55
CA LYS A 126 -10.49 -5.84 -3.19
C LYS A 126 -11.77 -6.39 -2.55
N GLY A 127 -12.89 -6.40 -3.29
CA GLY A 127 -14.15 -6.98 -2.80
C GLY A 127 -14.03 -8.48 -2.53
N PHE A 128 -13.48 -9.22 -3.49
CA PHE A 128 -13.24 -10.65 -3.35
C PHE A 128 -12.28 -10.97 -2.20
N GLY A 129 -11.23 -10.16 -2.01
CA GLY A 129 -10.25 -10.31 -0.95
C GLY A 129 -10.84 -10.18 0.46
N PHE A 130 -11.83 -9.30 0.65
CA PHE A 130 -12.56 -9.22 1.91
C PHE A 130 -13.30 -10.51 2.22
N PHE A 131 -13.99 -11.06 1.23
CA PHE A 131 -14.74 -12.31 1.38
C PHE A 131 -13.82 -13.49 1.66
N LEU A 132 -12.74 -13.60 0.89
CA LEU A 132 -11.75 -14.65 1.05
C LEU A 132 -11.04 -14.56 2.41
N GLY A 133 -10.67 -13.34 2.84
CA GLY A 133 -10.04 -13.11 4.13
C GLY A 133 -10.95 -13.48 5.31
N ALA A 134 -12.22 -13.11 5.24
CA ALA A 134 -13.21 -13.48 6.25
C ALA A 134 -13.43 -14.99 6.30
N ALA A 135 -13.56 -15.65 5.15
CA ALA A 135 -13.72 -17.10 5.06
C ALA A 135 -12.47 -17.84 5.61
N LEU A 136 -11.28 -17.38 5.24
CA LEU A 136 -10.03 -17.96 5.70
C LEU A 136 -9.87 -17.82 7.23
N LEU A 137 -10.24 -16.66 7.78
CA LEU A 137 -10.22 -16.42 9.21
C LEU A 137 -11.23 -17.31 9.95
N ALA A 138 -12.45 -17.46 9.41
CA ALA A 138 -13.51 -18.26 10.01
C ALA A 138 -13.20 -19.77 9.98
N LEU A 139 -12.60 -20.27 8.90
CA LEU A 139 -12.34 -21.69 8.70
C LEU A 139 -11.02 -22.16 9.31
N ALA A 140 -9.98 -21.36 9.18
CA ALA A 140 -8.62 -21.74 9.58
C ALA A 140 -8.16 -21.09 10.90
N GLY A 141 -8.81 -20.01 11.32
CA GLY A 141 -8.38 -19.22 12.47
C GLY A 141 -7.27 -18.21 12.14
N PHE A 142 -6.88 -17.42 13.13
CA PHE A 142 -6.02 -16.24 12.95
C PHE A 142 -4.61 -16.58 12.42
N ARG A 143 -3.86 -17.43 13.15
CA ARG A 143 -2.47 -17.77 12.79
C ARG A 143 -2.35 -18.49 11.44
N PRO A 144 -3.13 -19.56 11.16
CA PRO A 144 -3.06 -20.23 9.86
C PRO A 144 -3.49 -19.32 8.70
N ALA A 145 -4.45 -18.41 8.91
CA ALA A 145 -4.84 -17.43 7.90
C ALA A 145 -3.67 -16.50 7.53
N LEU A 146 -2.91 -16.00 8.52
CA LEU A 146 -1.72 -15.19 8.28
C LEU A 146 -0.62 -15.96 7.52
N TRP A 147 -0.38 -17.22 7.89
CA TRP A 147 0.56 -18.08 7.19
C TRP A 147 0.16 -18.33 5.75
N ALA A 148 -1.12 -18.61 5.49
CA ALA A 148 -1.64 -18.79 4.14
C ALA A 148 -1.46 -17.53 3.29
N MET A 149 -1.78 -16.35 3.84
CA MET A 149 -1.58 -15.08 3.15
C MET A 149 -0.10 -14.80 2.88
N ALA A 150 0.79 -15.07 3.85
CA ALA A 150 2.24 -14.91 3.67
C ALA A 150 2.78 -15.87 2.60
N ALA A 151 2.31 -17.11 2.55
CA ALA A 151 2.68 -18.10 1.54
C ALA A 151 2.26 -17.65 0.12
N VAL A 152 1.04 -17.14 -0.05
CA VAL A 152 0.58 -16.60 -1.33
C VAL A 152 1.45 -15.43 -1.78
N LEU A 153 1.78 -14.50 -0.88
CA LEU A 153 2.67 -13.38 -1.20
C LEU A 153 4.10 -13.85 -1.51
N ALA A 154 4.60 -14.89 -0.84
CA ALA A 154 5.91 -15.47 -1.14
C ALA A 154 5.94 -16.09 -2.54
N VAL A 155 4.87 -16.79 -2.95
CA VAL A 155 4.73 -17.33 -4.31
C VAL A 155 4.70 -16.18 -5.33
N ILE A 156 3.95 -15.12 -5.06
CA ILE A 156 3.91 -13.93 -5.92
C ILE A 156 5.29 -13.28 -6.02
N LEU A 157 5.99 -13.11 -4.89
CA LEU A 157 7.35 -12.56 -4.88
C LEU A 157 8.31 -13.41 -5.72
N LEU A 158 8.24 -14.72 -5.56
CA LEU A 158 9.05 -15.66 -6.35
C LEU A 158 8.72 -15.57 -7.83
N ALA A 159 7.44 -15.55 -8.20
CA ALA A 159 7.01 -15.38 -9.58
C ALA A 159 7.53 -14.06 -10.17
N VAL A 160 7.42 -12.95 -9.43
CA VAL A 160 7.93 -11.65 -9.89
C VAL A 160 9.46 -11.66 -10.03
N LEU A 161 10.19 -12.32 -9.13
CA LEU A 161 11.64 -12.47 -9.21
C LEU A 161 12.08 -13.29 -10.44
N LEU A 162 11.30 -14.31 -10.81
CA LEU A 162 11.63 -15.21 -11.93
C LEU A 162 11.22 -14.62 -13.29
N PHE A 163 10.05 -13.99 -13.37
CA PHE A 163 9.43 -13.58 -14.62
C PHE A 163 9.57 -12.10 -14.95
N LEU A 164 9.94 -11.24 -13.98
CA LEU A 164 10.10 -9.81 -14.25
C LEU A 164 11.35 -9.59 -15.11
N PRO A 165 11.23 -8.92 -16.29
CA PRO A 165 12.37 -8.63 -17.14
C PRO A 165 13.45 -7.85 -16.40
N LYS A 166 14.70 -8.31 -16.45
CA LYS A 166 15.86 -7.70 -15.79
C LYS A 166 16.24 -6.32 -16.37
N GLY A 167 15.55 -5.85 -17.40
CA GLY A 167 15.78 -4.59 -18.12
C GLY A 167 14.80 -3.47 -17.84
N LEU A 168 13.98 -3.55 -16.78
CA LEU A 168 13.15 -2.39 -16.41
C LEU A 168 14.04 -1.20 -16.05
N PRO A 169 13.77 0.01 -16.59
CA PRO A 169 14.58 1.19 -16.33
C PRO A 169 14.61 1.46 -14.82
N GLY A 170 15.78 1.20 -14.24
CA GLY A 170 15.94 1.09 -12.81
C GLY A 170 16.50 2.32 -12.13
N ARG A 171 16.75 3.40 -12.83
CA ARG A 171 17.21 4.68 -12.26
C ARG A 171 16.83 5.79 -13.22
N MET A 172 15.76 6.49 -12.96
CA MET A 172 15.64 7.85 -13.49
C MET A 172 16.66 8.71 -12.74
N LYS A 173 17.70 9.18 -13.45
CA LYS A 173 18.54 10.25 -12.92
C LYS A 173 17.64 11.46 -12.73
N PHE A 174 17.49 11.90 -11.49
CA PHE A 174 16.65 13.06 -11.12
C PHE A 174 17.03 14.33 -11.91
N SER A 175 18.26 14.39 -12.44
CA SER A 175 18.73 15.49 -13.28
C SER A 175 18.14 15.51 -14.70
N GLU A 176 17.70 14.37 -15.23
CA GLU A 176 17.13 14.29 -16.58
C GLU A 176 15.66 14.71 -16.64
N SER A 177 14.89 14.50 -15.55
CA SER A 177 13.50 14.93 -15.49
C SER A 177 13.35 16.47 -15.41
N TRP A 178 14.29 17.17 -14.77
CA TRP A 178 14.31 18.63 -14.70
C TRP A 178 14.92 19.28 -15.94
N GLY A 179 15.80 18.58 -16.66
CA GLY A 179 16.37 19.05 -17.93
C GLY A 179 15.35 19.07 -19.08
N GLY A 180 14.41 18.14 -19.10
CA GLY A 180 13.35 18.06 -20.12
C GLY A 180 12.40 19.23 -20.11
N TRP A 181 12.01 19.71 -18.95
CA TRP A 181 11.12 20.87 -18.80
C TRP A 181 11.74 22.19 -19.29
N ARG A 182 13.05 22.38 -19.11
CA ARG A 182 13.77 23.56 -19.60
C ARG A 182 14.02 23.56 -21.12
N ALA A 183 14.05 22.40 -21.75
CA ALA A 183 14.30 22.29 -23.18
C ALA A 183 13.02 22.50 -24.03
N GLU A 184 11.83 22.24 -23.48
CA GLU A 184 10.56 22.50 -24.16
C GLU A 184 10.17 23.97 -24.09
N ASP A 185 10.38 24.66 -22.98
CA ASP A 185 10.10 26.11 -22.84
C ASP A 185 11.03 27.01 -23.67
N ALA A 186 12.17 26.50 -24.13
CA ALA A 186 13.09 27.24 -25.01
C ALA A 186 12.75 27.15 -26.50
N ARG A 187 11.67 26.46 -26.88
CA ARG A 187 11.25 26.25 -28.29
C ARG A 187 9.90 26.91 -28.66
N VAL A 188 9.37 27.79 -27.80
CA VAL A 188 8.17 28.59 -28.10
C VAL A 188 8.53 30.05 -28.49
#